data_e88e405dd4191fd7e0ee12e915611c80
#
_entry.id   e88e405dd4191fd7e0ee12e915611c80
#
_cell.length_a   1.000
_cell.length_b   1.000
_cell.length_c   1.000
_cell.angle_alpha   90.00
_cell.angle_beta   90.00
_cell.angle_gamma   90.00
#
_symmetry.space_group_name_H-M   'P 1'
#
loop_
_entity.id
_entity.type
_entity.pdbx_description
1 polymer ?
#
loop_
_entity_poly.entity_id
_entity_poly.type
_entity_poly.pdbx_seq_one_letter_code
_entity_poly.pdbx_strand_id
1 'polypeptide(L)'
;MINVETSIIINRPIEEVFAFLTDARNSPQWDSGLVDIQQTPQSPVGVGTRITEVRKFLGRKMETTSEVVEYEPSTKYTRKGGGPFPITGSLTFEPTTEGTRVIWTFKMQPGGFFALAEPLVTRSLRRQLEAGLGDVKDLLESRAGAATS
;
A
#
# COMPACT_ATOMS: atom_id res chain seq x y z
N MET A 1 4.74 -18.50 -6.11
CA MET A 1 4.23 -17.37 -5.31
C MET A 1 5.05 -16.13 -5.57
N ILE A 2 4.38 -15.00 -5.77
CA ILE A 2 5.04 -13.72 -5.93
C ILE A 2 5.24 -13.09 -4.56
N ASN A 3 6.45 -12.63 -4.28
CA ASN A 3 6.80 -11.96 -3.04
C ASN A 3 7.69 -10.76 -3.38
N VAL A 4 7.20 -9.55 -3.08
CA VAL A 4 7.91 -8.31 -3.37
C VAL A 4 8.03 -7.52 -2.08
N GLU A 5 9.23 -7.03 -1.80
CA GLU A 5 9.49 -6.15 -0.67
C GLU A 5 10.22 -4.92 -1.15
N THR A 6 9.79 -3.75 -0.70
CA THR A 6 10.44 -2.48 -0.99
C THR A 6 10.37 -1.58 0.23
N SER A 7 11.25 -0.61 0.31
CA SER A 7 11.27 0.31 1.44
C SER A 7 11.71 1.70 1.02
N ILE A 8 11.35 2.69 1.84
CA ILE A 8 11.75 4.09 1.63
C ILE A 8 11.83 4.78 2.99
N ILE A 9 12.64 5.84 3.06
CA ILE A 9 12.70 6.71 4.23
C ILE A 9 11.97 8.01 3.89
N ILE A 10 10.98 8.36 4.71
CA ILE A 10 10.19 9.57 4.57
C ILE A 10 10.55 10.51 5.74
N ASN A 11 10.96 11.74 5.44
CA ASN A 11 11.37 12.72 6.44
C ASN A 11 10.15 13.36 7.09
N ARG A 12 9.34 12.53 7.75
CA ARG A 12 8.16 12.96 8.52
C ARG A 12 8.02 12.08 9.75
N PRO A 13 7.33 12.57 10.81
CA PRO A 13 7.08 11.78 12.01
C PRO A 13 6.31 10.50 11.71
N ILE A 14 6.62 9.44 12.44
CA ILE A 14 6.05 8.11 12.21
C ILE A 14 4.52 8.10 12.37
N GLU A 15 3.98 8.89 13.26
CA GLU A 15 2.53 8.98 13.48
C GLU A 15 1.83 9.53 12.24
N GLU A 16 2.42 10.51 11.59
CA GLU A 16 1.88 11.12 10.38
C GLU A 16 1.94 10.14 9.20
N VAL A 17 3.07 9.49 9.02
CA VAL A 17 3.27 8.54 7.92
C VAL A 17 2.32 7.35 8.08
N PHE A 18 2.21 6.83 9.30
CA PHE A 18 1.30 5.71 9.59
C PHE A 18 -0.15 6.10 9.32
N ALA A 19 -0.60 7.23 9.86
CA ALA A 19 -1.98 7.67 9.68
C ALA A 19 -2.34 7.87 8.20
N PHE A 20 -1.41 8.41 7.43
CA PHE A 20 -1.66 8.63 6.00
C PHE A 20 -1.78 7.32 5.22
N LEU A 21 -0.83 6.40 5.43
CA LEU A 21 -0.76 5.16 4.65
C LEU A 21 -1.80 4.12 5.06
N THR A 22 -2.29 4.16 6.29
CA THR A 22 -3.29 3.19 6.76
C THR A 22 -4.73 3.61 6.49
N ASP A 23 -4.94 4.84 6.02
CA ASP A 23 -6.26 5.29 5.60
C ASP A 23 -6.39 5.11 4.08
N ALA A 24 -7.12 4.08 3.66
CA ALA A 24 -7.28 3.74 2.26
C ALA A 24 -7.91 4.87 1.44
N ARG A 25 -8.63 5.79 2.08
CA ARG A 25 -9.22 6.94 1.40
C ARG A 25 -8.18 7.89 0.83
N ASN A 26 -6.94 7.81 1.33
CA ASN A 26 -5.83 8.60 0.80
C ASN A 26 -5.18 7.97 -0.43
N SER A 27 -5.46 6.71 -0.72
CA SER A 27 -4.81 5.98 -1.82
C SER A 27 -4.94 6.64 -3.19
N PRO A 28 -6.07 7.27 -3.55
CA PRO A 28 -6.17 7.97 -4.84
C PRO A 28 -5.13 9.06 -5.05
N GLN A 29 -4.55 9.58 -3.98
CA GLN A 29 -3.55 10.66 -4.06
C GLN A 29 -2.16 10.16 -4.51
N TRP A 30 -1.88 8.86 -4.39
CA TRP A 30 -0.55 8.34 -4.65
C TRP A 30 -0.51 7.01 -5.39
N ASP A 31 -1.61 6.30 -5.52
CA ASP A 31 -1.65 4.98 -6.16
C ASP A 31 -2.19 5.12 -7.58
N SER A 32 -1.28 5.17 -8.55
CA SER A 32 -1.63 5.46 -9.95
C SER A 32 -2.39 4.32 -10.64
N GLY A 33 -2.28 3.10 -10.14
CA GLY A 33 -3.01 1.95 -10.72
C GLY A 33 -4.44 1.82 -10.25
N LEU A 34 -4.83 2.64 -9.27
CA LEU A 34 -6.14 2.56 -8.64
C LEU A 34 -7.20 3.23 -9.50
N VAL A 35 -8.32 2.53 -9.74
CA VAL A 35 -9.48 3.08 -10.45
C VAL A 35 -10.54 3.53 -9.45
N ASP A 36 -10.79 2.73 -8.40
CA ASP A 36 -11.77 3.04 -7.36
C ASP A 36 -11.39 2.36 -6.07
N ILE A 37 -11.78 2.95 -4.93
CA ILE A 37 -11.52 2.37 -3.61
C ILE A 37 -12.65 2.74 -2.65
N GLN A 38 -13.03 1.76 -1.81
CA GLN A 38 -14.02 1.95 -0.75
C GLN A 38 -13.50 1.33 0.54
N GLN A 39 -13.66 2.04 1.64
CA GLN A 39 -13.25 1.59 2.96
C GLN A 39 -14.48 1.55 3.88
N THR A 40 -14.70 0.42 4.55
CA THR A 40 -15.85 0.23 5.43
C THR A 40 -15.39 -0.36 6.77
N PRO A 41 -15.64 0.30 7.91
CA PRO A 41 -16.16 1.67 8.02
C PRO A 41 -15.13 2.68 7.50
N GLN A 42 -15.58 3.88 7.17
CA GLN A 42 -14.66 4.91 6.69
C GLN A 42 -13.68 5.36 7.77
N SER A 43 -14.09 5.33 9.02
CA SER A 43 -13.24 5.67 10.15
C SER A 43 -13.92 5.18 11.45
N PRO A 44 -13.17 4.85 12.50
CA PRO A 44 -11.71 4.70 12.52
C PRO A 44 -11.24 3.43 11.81
N VAL A 45 -10.01 3.45 11.30
CA VAL A 45 -9.37 2.28 10.73
C VAL A 45 -8.87 1.38 11.85
N GLY A 46 -9.02 0.08 11.69
CA GLY A 46 -8.54 -0.90 12.66
C GLY A 46 -8.75 -2.32 12.13
N VAL A 47 -8.44 -3.32 12.96
CA VAL A 47 -8.69 -4.71 12.62
C VAL A 47 -10.18 -4.89 12.28
N GLY A 48 -10.44 -5.56 11.16
CA GLY A 48 -11.80 -5.76 10.66
C GLY A 48 -12.26 -4.75 9.62
N THR A 49 -11.53 -3.66 9.43
CA THR A 49 -11.82 -2.70 8.36
C THR A 49 -11.70 -3.41 7.01
N ARG A 50 -12.69 -3.22 6.13
CA ARG A 50 -12.70 -3.81 4.79
C ARG A 50 -12.41 -2.77 3.74
N ILE A 51 -11.62 -3.17 2.76
CA ILE A 51 -11.23 -2.29 1.66
C ILE A 51 -11.48 -3.01 0.36
N THR A 52 -12.30 -2.41 -0.51
CA THR A 52 -12.58 -2.91 -1.85
C THR A 52 -11.91 -1.97 -2.84
N GLU A 53 -11.07 -2.54 -3.71
CA GLU A 53 -10.32 -1.79 -4.71
C GLU A 53 -10.62 -2.32 -6.10
N VAL A 54 -10.75 -1.41 -7.05
CA VAL A 54 -10.71 -1.73 -8.48
C VAL A 54 -9.45 -1.08 -9.02
N ARG A 55 -8.61 -1.86 -9.67
CA ARG A 55 -7.36 -1.33 -10.24
C ARG A 55 -7.08 -1.93 -11.60
N LYS A 56 -6.28 -1.20 -12.38
CA LYS A 56 -5.74 -1.68 -13.64
C LYS A 56 -4.32 -2.19 -13.42
N PHE A 57 -4.07 -3.40 -13.90
CA PHE A 57 -2.75 -4.00 -13.82
C PHE A 57 -2.50 -4.82 -15.09
N LEU A 58 -1.45 -4.49 -15.83
CA LEU A 58 -1.10 -5.12 -17.10
C LEU A 58 -2.28 -5.16 -18.08
N GLY A 59 -3.00 -4.02 -18.17
CA GLY A 59 -4.13 -3.87 -19.08
C GLY A 59 -5.42 -4.55 -18.64
N ARG A 60 -5.47 -5.13 -17.46
CA ARG A 60 -6.65 -5.82 -16.93
C ARG A 60 -7.19 -5.11 -15.71
N LYS A 61 -8.50 -4.98 -15.64
CA LYS A 61 -9.18 -4.50 -14.43
C LYS A 61 -9.32 -5.66 -13.45
N MET A 62 -8.97 -5.39 -12.19
CA MET A 62 -9.09 -6.37 -11.11
C MET A 62 -9.81 -5.74 -9.94
N GLU A 63 -10.79 -6.46 -9.40
CA GLU A 63 -11.45 -6.07 -8.16
C GLU A 63 -10.95 -6.97 -7.04
N THR A 64 -10.51 -6.37 -5.95
CA THR A 64 -10.06 -7.10 -4.77
C THR A 64 -10.74 -6.55 -3.53
N THR A 65 -11.06 -7.45 -2.60
CA THR A 65 -11.56 -7.08 -1.28
C THR A 65 -10.61 -7.63 -0.25
N SER A 66 -10.17 -6.77 0.65
CA SER A 66 -9.25 -7.16 1.72
C SER A 66 -9.77 -6.68 3.06
N GLU A 67 -9.29 -7.32 4.11
CA GLU A 67 -9.62 -6.98 5.48
C GLU A 67 -8.33 -6.69 6.23
N VAL A 68 -8.35 -5.67 7.07
CA VAL A 68 -7.24 -5.37 7.96
C VAL A 68 -7.20 -6.44 9.05
N VAL A 69 -6.10 -7.19 9.11
CA VAL A 69 -5.92 -8.30 10.06
C VAL A 69 -4.88 -7.98 11.14
N GLU A 70 -4.01 -7.00 10.88
CA GLU A 70 -3.08 -6.49 11.88
C GLU A 70 -3.11 -4.97 11.85
N TYR A 71 -3.17 -4.35 13.01
CA TYR A 71 -3.16 -2.91 13.16
C TYR A 71 -2.51 -2.54 14.47
N GLU A 72 -1.23 -2.19 14.41
CA GLU A 72 -0.47 -1.72 15.57
C GLU A 72 -0.02 -0.28 15.29
N PRO A 73 -0.56 0.71 16.01
CA PRO A 73 -0.27 2.12 15.74
C PRO A 73 1.23 2.40 15.62
N SER A 74 1.59 3.08 14.53
CA SER A 74 2.96 3.48 14.20
C SER A 74 3.95 2.32 14.06
N THR A 75 3.47 1.09 13.93
CA THR A 75 4.32 -0.11 13.87
C THR A 75 4.01 -0.99 12.67
N LYS A 76 2.77 -1.46 12.56
CA LYS A 76 2.43 -2.46 11.56
C LYS A 76 0.98 -2.39 11.10
N TYR A 77 0.78 -2.68 9.82
CA TYR A 77 -0.55 -2.70 9.19
C TYR A 77 -0.54 -3.80 8.14
N THR A 78 -1.45 -4.77 8.25
CA THR A 78 -1.53 -5.89 7.32
C THR A 78 -2.95 -6.07 6.84
N ARG A 79 -3.12 -6.24 5.54
CA ARG A 79 -4.39 -6.60 4.90
C ARG A 79 -4.25 -7.94 4.21
N LYS A 80 -5.29 -8.76 4.35
CA LYS A 80 -5.42 -10.04 3.64
C LYS A 80 -6.73 -10.08 2.89
N GLY A 81 -6.69 -10.66 1.71
CA GLY A 81 -7.88 -10.82 0.91
C GLY A 81 -7.53 -11.28 -0.48
N GLY A 82 -8.27 -10.77 -1.44
CA GLY A 82 -8.03 -11.05 -2.82
C GLY A 82 -9.29 -10.85 -3.65
N GLY A 83 -9.21 -11.25 -4.88
CA GLY A 83 -10.28 -11.29 -5.85
C GLY A 83 -10.12 -12.56 -6.63
N PRO A 84 -9.44 -12.52 -7.81
CA PRO A 84 -9.19 -13.75 -8.57
C PRO A 84 -8.18 -14.68 -7.88
N PHE A 85 -7.36 -14.20 -6.94
CA PHE A 85 -6.37 -15.01 -6.21
C PHE A 85 -6.00 -14.34 -4.87
N PRO A 86 -5.46 -15.13 -3.91
CA PRO A 86 -5.12 -14.60 -2.58
C PRO A 86 -3.99 -13.57 -2.62
N ILE A 87 -4.15 -12.50 -1.84
CA ILE A 87 -3.18 -11.40 -1.72
C ILE A 87 -3.00 -11.06 -0.25
N THR A 88 -1.75 -10.79 0.15
CA THR A 88 -1.42 -10.24 1.46
C THR A 88 -0.50 -9.05 1.29
N GLY A 89 -0.85 -7.92 1.87
CA GLY A 89 -0.02 -6.71 1.86
C GLY A 89 0.26 -6.25 3.28
N SER A 90 1.52 -5.95 3.58
CA SER A 90 1.96 -5.51 4.90
C SER A 90 2.79 -4.25 4.81
N LEU A 91 2.53 -3.32 5.72
CA LEU A 91 3.38 -2.14 5.92
C LEU A 91 3.96 -2.23 7.32
N THR A 92 5.28 -2.04 7.43
CA THR A 92 5.98 -1.96 8.69
C THR A 92 6.64 -0.58 8.78
N PHE A 93 6.60 0.03 9.97
CA PHE A 93 7.07 1.39 10.18
C PHE A 93 8.13 1.38 11.26
N GLU A 94 9.27 2.01 10.99
CA GLU A 94 10.40 2.09 11.91
C GLU A 94 10.88 3.53 12.04
N PRO A 95 11.10 4.03 13.26
CA PRO A 95 11.68 5.37 13.41
C PRO A 95 13.14 5.35 13.00
N THR A 96 13.60 6.43 12.36
CA THR A 96 15.00 6.62 12.00
C THR A 96 15.43 8.03 12.41
N THR A 97 16.73 8.31 12.33
CA THR A 97 17.24 9.66 12.59
C THR A 97 16.76 10.67 11.55
N GLU A 98 16.37 10.19 10.36
CA GLU A 98 15.92 11.03 9.25
C GLU A 98 14.39 11.12 9.14
N GLY A 99 13.67 10.36 9.96
CA GLY A 99 12.21 10.30 9.89
C GLY A 99 11.69 8.90 10.08
N THR A 100 11.00 8.37 9.09
CA THR A 100 10.34 7.06 9.17
C THR A 100 10.76 6.18 8.01
N ARG A 101 11.18 4.95 8.30
CA ARG A 101 11.34 3.91 7.29
C ARG A 101 10.02 3.17 7.14
N VAL A 102 9.53 3.09 5.91
CA VAL A 102 8.35 2.31 5.56
C VAL A 102 8.81 1.11 4.76
N ILE A 103 8.44 -0.09 5.21
CA ILE A 103 8.74 -1.34 4.51
C ILE A 103 7.42 -1.91 4.03
N TRP A 104 7.29 -2.11 2.71
CA TRP A 104 6.09 -2.66 2.10
C TRP A 104 6.38 -4.05 1.55
N THR A 105 5.68 -5.05 2.09
CA THR A 105 5.77 -6.44 1.64
C THR A 105 4.45 -6.82 0.98
N PHE A 106 4.53 -7.38 -0.22
CA PHE A 106 3.37 -7.80 -0.99
C PHE A 106 3.55 -9.25 -1.41
N LYS A 107 2.55 -10.10 -1.08
CA LYS A 107 2.55 -11.51 -1.44
C LYS A 107 1.28 -11.83 -2.22
N MET A 108 1.44 -12.58 -3.31
CA MET A 108 0.33 -12.95 -4.17
C MET A 108 0.55 -14.35 -4.73
N GLN A 109 -0.52 -15.16 -4.72
CA GLN A 109 -0.51 -16.47 -5.36
C GLN A 109 -1.19 -16.32 -6.72
N PRO A 110 -0.43 -16.14 -7.80
CA PRO A 110 -1.03 -15.89 -9.11
C PRO A 110 -1.68 -17.12 -9.70
N GLY A 111 -2.67 -16.89 -10.59
CA GLY A 111 -3.31 -17.95 -11.34
C GLY A 111 -3.53 -17.51 -12.78
N GLY A 112 -3.81 -18.47 -13.67
CA GLY A 112 -4.10 -18.19 -15.07
C GLY A 112 -3.01 -17.43 -15.78
N PHE A 113 -3.38 -16.33 -16.43
CA PHE A 113 -2.46 -15.48 -17.17
C PHE A 113 -1.30 -14.98 -16.28
N PHE A 114 -1.60 -14.58 -15.05
CA PHE A 114 -0.59 -14.02 -14.15
C PHE A 114 0.41 -15.08 -13.68
N ALA A 115 0.00 -16.35 -13.58
CA ALA A 115 0.92 -17.43 -13.23
C ALA A 115 1.93 -17.69 -14.35
N LEU A 116 1.50 -17.62 -15.61
CA LEU A 116 2.36 -17.80 -16.77
C LEU A 116 3.35 -16.66 -16.94
N ALA A 117 2.94 -15.43 -16.54
CA ALA A 117 3.73 -14.21 -16.69
C ALA A 117 4.39 -13.80 -15.37
N GLU A 118 4.62 -14.72 -14.45
CA GLU A 118 5.08 -14.39 -13.09
C GLU A 118 6.32 -13.46 -13.06
N PRO A 119 7.39 -13.67 -13.84
CA PRO A 119 8.53 -12.75 -13.81
C PRO A 119 8.17 -11.32 -14.23
N LEU A 120 7.29 -11.18 -15.23
CA LEU A 120 6.82 -9.88 -15.68
C LEU A 120 5.93 -9.22 -14.63
N VAL A 121 5.04 -9.99 -14.02
CA VAL A 121 4.15 -9.52 -12.96
C VAL A 121 4.97 -9.03 -11.76
N THR A 122 5.97 -9.81 -11.35
CA THR A 122 6.84 -9.45 -10.22
C THR A 122 7.56 -8.13 -10.48
N ARG A 123 8.12 -7.96 -11.67
CA ARG A 123 8.81 -6.73 -12.04
C ARG A 123 7.86 -5.53 -12.03
N SER A 124 6.67 -5.69 -12.60
CA SER A 124 5.67 -4.62 -12.65
C SER A 124 5.18 -4.24 -11.26
N LEU A 125 4.95 -5.22 -10.40
CA LEU A 125 4.55 -4.97 -9.01
C LEU A 125 5.63 -4.21 -8.26
N ARG A 126 6.89 -4.66 -8.34
CA ARG A 126 8.00 -3.98 -7.66
C ARG A 126 8.09 -2.52 -8.09
N ARG A 127 8.03 -2.28 -9.39
CA ARG A 127 8.09 -0.93 -9.96
C ARG A 127 6.92 -0.07 -9.45
N GLN A 128 5.72 -0.66 -9.40
CA GLN A 128 4.52 0.03 -8.95
C GLN A 128 4.59 0.37 -7.46
N LEU A 129 5.06 -0.56 -6.63
CA LEU A 129 5.21 -0.32 -5.19
C LEU A 129 6.28 0.75 -4.92
N GLU A 130 7.40 0.69 -5.61
CA GLU A 130 8.47 1.68 -5.47
C GLU A 130 7.99 3.07 -5.88
N ALA A 131 7.28 3.17 -7.00
CA ALA A 131 6.72 4.44 -7.47
C ALA A 131 5.69 4.98 -6.47
N GLY A 132 4.83 4.11 -5.94
CA GLY A 132 3.83 4.51 -4.95
C GLY A 132 4.45 5.08 -3.68
N LEU A 133 5.46 4.40 -3.13
CA LEU A 133 6.17 4.89 -1.94
C LEU A 133 6.91 6.21 -2.23
N GLY A 134 7.49 6.34 -3.43
CA GLY A 134 8.12 7.59 -3.84
C GLY A 134 7.13 8.75 -3.89
N ASP A 135 5.93 8.49 -4.40
CA ASP A 135 4.87 9.51 -4.47
C ASP A 135 4.39 9.90 -3.07
N VAL A 136 4.27 8.94 -2.16
CA VAL A 136 3.91 9.21 -0.76
C VAL A 136 4.97 10.09 -0.09
N LYS A 137 6.24 9.76 -0.31
CA LYS A 137 7.36 10.56 0.22
C LYS A 137 7.28 12.00 -0.28
N ASP A 138 7.14 12.18 -1.58
CA ASP A 138 7.08 13.51 -2.18
C ASP A 138 5.89 14.30 -1.66
N LEU A 139 4.75 13.65 -1.55
CA LEU A 139 3.51 14.28 -1.08
C LEU A 139 3.62 14.74 0.38
N LEU A 140 4.08 13.89 1.28
CA LEU A 140 4.16 14.20 2.70
C LEU A 140 5.27 15.21 3.00
N GLU A 141 6.41 15.10 2.35
CA GLU A 141 7.51 16.05 2.55
C GLU A 141 7.18 17.42 1.94
N SER A 142 6.45 17.43 0.85
CA SER A 142 5.95 18.66 0.23
C SER A 142 4.97 19.41 1.14
N ARG A 143 4.08 18.69 1.82
CA ARG A 143 3.15 19.28 2.80
C ARG A 143 3.88 19.94 3.94
N ALA A 144 4.96 19.33 4.41
CA ALA A 144 5.79 19.89 5.48
C ALA A 144 6.41 21.22 5.05
N GLY A 145 6.94 21.28 3.82
CA GLY A 145 7.49 22.52 3.27
C GLY A 145 6.45 23.62 3.16
N ALA A 146 5.24 23.28 2.71
CA ALA A 146 4.14 24.24 2.62
C ALA A 146 3.70 24.74 4.00
N ALA A 147 3.71 23.86 5.01
CA ALA A 147 3.30 24.22 6.37
C ALA A 147 4.30 25.15 7.08
N THR A 148 5.56 25.12 6.67
CA THR A 148 6.62 25.95 7.28
C THR A 148 6.85 27.29 6.56
N SER A 149 6.25 27.46 5.42
CA SER A 149 6.32 28.71 4.66
C SER A 149 5.10 29.62 4.92
#